data_3204def5f705e6ce6dc626705b243cc4
#
_entry.id   3204def5f705e6ce6dc626705b243cc4
#
_cell.length_a   1.000
_cell.length_b   1.000
_cell.length_c   1.000
_cell.angle_alpha   90.00
_cell.angle_beta   90.00
_cell.angle_gamma   90.00
#
_symmetry.space_group_name_H-M   'P 1'
#
loop_
_entity.id
_entity.type
_entity.pdbx_description
1 polymer ?
#
loop_
_entity_poly.entity_id
_entity_poly.type
_entity_poly.pdbx_seq_one_letter_code
_entity_poly.pdbx_strand_id
1 'polypeptide(L)'
;MTKSFTKEEIAHVVHEANRVVQDILQTPGVPVAPAWVEFPEEQKQGVINGVKFAFDNPDVTPEQSHESWLAEKLENGWVWGPVKDGELKTHPNIKPYSEIPTVEKIKDDLFLAIVRVLAHTPE
;
A
#
# COMPACT_ATOMS: atom_id res chain seq x y z
N MET A 1 21.17 -20.44 8.39
CA MET A 1 21.38 -19.35 7.42
C MET A 1 20.21 -18.39 7.44
N THR A 2 20.50 -17.12 7.53
CA THR A 2 19.47 -16.10 7.57
C THR A 2 19.02 -15.76 6.16
N LYS A 3 17.73 -15.70 5.93
CA LYS A 3 17.20 -15.06 4.74
C LYS A 3 16.65 -13.70 5.12
N SER A 4 17.20 -12.66 4.51
CA SER A 4 16.67 -11.29 4.64
C SER A 4 15.95 -10.93 3.37
N PHE A 5 14.78 -10.31 3.52
CA PHE A 5 14.02 -9.80 2.38
C PHE A 5 14.35 -8.32 2.19
N THR A 6 14.56 -7.94 0.94
CA THR A 6 14.72 -6.52 0.61
C THR A 6 13.37 -5.82 0.72
N LYS A 7 13.40 -4.50 0.87
CA LYS A 7 12.16 -3.72 0.90
C LYS A 7 11.36 -3.89 -0.39
N GLU A 8 12.04 -4.03 -1.52
CA GLU A 8 11.39 -4.28 -2.81
C GLU A 8 10.71 -5.65 -2.84
N GLU A 9 11.35 -6.69 -2.32
CA GLU A 9 10.75 -8.02 -2.22
C GLU A 9 9.51 -7.99 -1.35
N ILE A 10 9.57 -7.30 -0.21
CA ILE A 10 8.42 -7.15 0.69
C ILE A 10 7.29 -6.37 0.00
N ALA A 11 7.63 -5.31 -0.70
CA ALA A 11 6.66 -4.52 -1.46
C ALA A 11 5.94 -5.39 -2.51
N HIS A 12 6.69 -6.27 -3.18
CA HIS A 12 6.12 -7.21 -4.14
C HIS A 12 5.10 -8.15 -3.47
N VAL A 13 5.45 -8.71 -2.33
CA VAL A 13 4.53 -9.59 -1.58
C VAL A 13 3.26 -8.85 -1.18
N VAL A 14 3.42 -7.65 -0.62
CA VAL A 14 2.30 -6.82 -0.21
C VAL A 14 1.39 -6.49 -1.39
N HIS A 15 1.99 -6.12 -2.51
CA HIS A 15 1.23 -5.76 -3.72
C HIS A 15 0.38 -6.94 -4.21
N GLU A 16 0.97 -8.13 -4.28
CA GLU A 16 0.23 -9.31 -4.75
C GLU A 16 -0.86 -9.73 -3.76
N ALA A 17 -0.61 -9.59 -2.46
CA ALA A 17 -1.65 -9.83 -1.44
C ALA A 17 -2.80 -8.85 -1.60
N ASN A 18 -2.51 -7.58 -1.84
CA ASN A 18 -3.54 -6.57 -2.06
C ASN A 18 -4.37 -6.85 -3.31
N ARG A 19 -3.76 -7.39 -4.36
CA ARG A 19 -4.50 -7.77 -5.57
C ARG A 19 -5.57 -8.81 -5.25
N VAL A 20 -5.24 -9.78 -4.40
CA VAL A 20 -6.22 -10.80 -3.97
C VAL A 20 -7.38 -10.15 -3.23
N VAL A 21 -7.08 -9.24 -2.31
CA VAL A 21 -8.13 -8.53 -1.56
C VAL A 21 -9.00 -7.69 -2.51
N GLN A 22 -8.39 -6.98 -3.44
CA GLN A 22 -9.11 -6.18 -4.43
C GLN A 22 -10.06 -7.04 -5.29
N ASP A 23 -9.62 -8.24 -5.67
CA ASP A 23 -10.41 -9.14 -6.48
C ASP A 23 -11.61 -9.72 -5.70
N ILE A 24 -11.36 -10.15 -4.47
CA ILE A 24 -12.39 -10.83 -3.66
C ILE A 24 -13.39 -9.86 -3.04
N LEU A 25 -12.90 -8.78 -2.44
CA LEU A 25 -13.74 -7.86 -1.66
C LEU A 25 -14.22 -6.64 -2.43
N GLN A 26 -13.58 -6.31 -3.52
CA GLN A 26 -13.92 -5.21 -4.43
C GLN A 26 -14.36 -3.90 -3.75
N THR A 27 -13.59 -2.84 -3.98
CA THR A 27 -13.96 -1.50 -3.54
C THR A 27 -14.40 -0.69 -4.77
N PRO A 28 -15.57 -0.03 -4.73
CA PRO A 28 -15.97 0.84 -5.84
C PRO A 28 -14.89 1.87 -6.16
N GLY A 29 -14.57 2.00 -7.44
CA GLY A 29 -13.56 2.96 -7.90
C GLY A 29 -12.11 2.50 -7.75
N VAL A 30 -11.85 1.32 -7.14
CA VAL A 30 -10.51 0.76 -7.01
C VAL A 30 -10.45 -0.56 -7.77
N PRO A 31 -10.02 -0.55 -9.03
CA PRO A 31 -9.89 -1.80 -9.80
C PRO A 31 -8.74 -2.65 -9.29
N VAL A 32 -8.74 -3.93 -9.63
CA VAL A 32 -7.61 -4.82 -9.31
C VAL A 32 -6.37 -4.26 -10.01
N ALA A 33 -5.32 -4.04 -9.23
CA ALA A 33 -4.06 -3.54 -9.78
C ALA A 33 -3.41 -4.57 -10.70
N PRO A 34 -2.60 -4.16 -11.68
CA PRO A 34 -1.84 -5.09 -12.49
C PRO A 34 -0.79 -5.81 -11.63
N ALA A 35 -0.27 -6.93 -12.14
CA ALA A 35 0.80 -7.66 -11.45
C ALA A 35 2.00 -6.74 -11.23
N TRP A 36 2.80 -7.03 -10.20
CA TRP A 36 3.94 -6.19 -9.82
C TRP A 36 4.85 -5.85 -11.01
N VAL A 37 5.15 -6.83 -11.87
CA VAL A 37 6.06 -6.60 -13.00
C VAL A 37 5.50 -5.59 -14.01
N GLU A 38 4.19 -5.43 -14.06
CA GLU A 38 3.53 -4.50 -14.98
C GLU A 38 3.10 -3.20 -14.29
N PHE A 39 3.28 -3.12 -12.98
CA PHE A 39 2.86 -1.95 -12.20
C PHE A 39 3.77 -0.77 -12.55
N PRO A 40 3.21 0.45 -12.73
CA PRO A 40 4.03 1.62 -13.06
C PRO A 40 5.11 1.89 -12.00
N GLU A 41 6.31 2.24 -12.44
CA GLU A 41 7.46 2.48 -11.55
C GLU A 41 7.18 3.51 -10.45
N GLU A 42 6.48 4.59 -10.79
CA GLU A 42 6.11 5.60 -9.79
C GLU A 42 5.26 4.99 -8.67
N GLN A 43 4.32 4.12 -9.03
CA GLN A 43 3.45 3.48 -8.06
C GLN A 43 4.19 2.38 -7.29
N LYS A 44 5.10 1.64 -7.93
CA LYS A 44 5.99 0.70 -7.25
C LYS A 44 6.79 1.43 -6.16
N GLN A 45 7.35 2.58 -6.51
CA GLN A 45 8.14 3.36 -5.57
C GLN A 45 7.31 3.79 -4.36
N GLY A 46 6.03 4.12 -4.60
CA GLY A 46 5.11 4.44 -3.51
C GLY A 46 4.93 3.29 -2.53
N VAL A 47 4.80 2.06 -3.03
CA VAL A 47 4.69 0.88 -2.16
C VAL A 47 5.99 0.64 -1.40
N ILE A 48 7.13 0.74 -2.09
CA ILE A 48 8.45 0.58 -1.46
C ILE A 48 8.66 1.62 -0.36
N ASN A 49 8.28 2.87 -0.61
CA ASN A 49 8.37 3.93 0.39
C ASN A 49 7.49 3.64 1.61
N GLY A 50 6.31 3.06 1.40
CA GLY A 50 5.44 2.63 2.49
C GLY A 50 6.07 1.53 3.33
N VAL A 51 6.74 0.56 2.68
CA VAL A 51 7.48 -0.49 3.38
C VAL A 51 8.61 0.12 4.19
N LYS A 52 9.37 1.04 3.59
CA LYS A 52 10.47 1.73 4.27
C LYS A 52 9.98 2.48 5.51
N PHE A 53 8.85 3.18 5.38
CA PHE A 53 8.25 3.93 6.49
C PHE A 53 7.91 2.98 7.65
N ALA A 54 7.33 1.81 7.35
CA ALA A 54 7.01 0.81 8.36
C ALA A 54 8.25 0.21 9.01
N PHE A 55 9.34 0.02 8.25
CA PHE A 55 10.62 -0.41 8.80
C PHE A 55 11.18 0.61 9.79
N ASP A 56 11.13 1.88 9.42
CA ASP A 56 11.71 2.96 10.22
C ASP A 56 10.82 3.32 11.42
N ASN A 57 9.57 2.86 11.42
CA ASN A 57 8.59 3.17 12.46
C ASN A 57 7.89 1.86 12.90
N PRO A 58 8.59 0.99 13.67
CA PRO A 58 8.05 -0.34 14.00
C PRO A 58 6.72 -0.34 14.74
N ASP A 59 6.38 0.75 15.42
CA ASP A 59 5.12 0.88 16.15
C ASP A 59 4.03 1.61 15.36
N VAL A 60 4.24 1.82 14.05
CA VAL A 60 3.28 2.54 13.22
C VAL A 60 1.92 1.83 13.22
N THR A 61 0.85 2.62 13.33
CA THR A 61 -0.52 2.10 13.26
C THR A 61 -1.01 2.12 11.80
N PRO A 62 -2.07 1.35 11.47
CA PRO A 62 -2.67 1.43 10.14
C PRO A 62 -3.09 2.84 9.77
N GLU A 63 -3.62 3.61 10.71
CA GLU A 63 -3.98 5.01 10.49
C GLU A 63 -2.77 5.84 10.09
N GLN A 64 -1.68 5.72 10.84
CA GLN A 64 -0.44 6.45 10.55
C GLN A 64 0.16 6.04 9.20
N SER A 65 0.06 4.75 8.87
CA SER A 65 0.52 4.23 7.57
C SER A 65 -0.28 4.88 6.43
N HIS A 66 -1.60 4.96 6.59
CA HIS A 66 -2.46 5.61 5.60
C HIS A 66 -2.12 7.10 5.47
N GLU A 67 -1.92 7.79 6.59
CA GLU A 67 -1.59 9.22 6.57
C GLU A 67 -0.25 9.48 5.86
N SER A 68 0.72 8.60 6.04
CA SER A 68 2.01 8.69 5.33
C SER A 68 1.81 8.51 3.82
N TRP A 69 1.02 7.50 3.43
CA TRP A 69 0.67 7.26 2.03
C TRP A 69 -0.05 8.47 1.43
N LEU A 70 -1.01 9.00 2.18
CA LEU A 70 -1.80 10.16 1.74
C LEU A 70 -0.90 11.39 1.50
N ALA A 71 -0.02 11.67 2.44
CA ALA A 71 0.90 12.81 2.32
C ALA A 71 1.78 12.69 1.07
N GLU A 72 2.31 11.49 0.81
CA GLU A 72 3.13 11.25 -0.38
C GLU A 72 2.32 11.45 -1.67
N LYS A 73 1.10 10.92 -1.69
CA LYS A 73 0.24 11.07 -2.87
C LYS A 73 -0.08 12.53 -3.16
N LEU A 74 -0.43 13.29 -2.11
CA LEU A 74 -0.70 14.72 -2.26
C LEU A 74 0.54 15.48 -2.77
N GLU A 75 1.71 15.14 -2.24
CA GLU A 75 2.97 15.75 -2.67
C GLU A 75 3.26 15.47 -4.15
N ASN A 76 2.87 14.31 -4.64
CA ASN A 76 3.06 13.91 -6.03
C ASN A 76 1.92 14.33 -6.97
N GLY A 77 1.02 15.18 -6.50
CA GLY A 77 -0.02 15.77 -7.33
C GLY A 77 -1.30 14.95 -7.44
N TRP A 78 -1.43 13.87 -6.65
CA TRP A 78 -2.66 13.09 -6.64
C TRP A 78 -3.76 13.86 -5.92
N VAL A 79 -4.98 13.70 -6.40
CA VAL A 79 -6.18 14.32 -5.81
C VAL A 79 -7.28 13.29 -5.68
N TRP A 80 -8.28 13.60 -4.86
CA TRP A 80 -9.43 12.73 -4.74
C TRP A 80 -10.19 12.63 -6.06
N GLY A 81 -10.64 11.44 -6.39
CA GLY A 81 -11.56 11.17 -7.48
C GLY A 81 -12.29 9.87 -7.23
N PRO A 82 -13.47 9.66 -7.84
CA PRO A 82 -14.29 8.47 -7.57
C PRO A 82 -13.68 7.18 -8.11
N VAL A 83 -12.71 7.28 -9.02
CA VAL A 83 -12.05 6.12 -9.63
C VAL A 83 -10.54 6.33 -9.60
N LYS A 84 -9.81 5.26 -9.25
CA LYS A 84 -8.35 5.29 -9.33
C LYS A 84 -7.91 5.37 -10.78
N ASP A 85 -7.17 6.41 -11.11
CA ASP A 85 -6.64 6.65 -12.46
C ASP A 85 -5.21 7.19 -12.37
N GLY A 86 -4.25 6.39 -12.83
CA GLY A 86 -2.83 6.76 -12.76
C GLY A 86 -2.45 7.91 -13.66
N GLU A 87 -3.15 8.12 -14.76
CA GLU A 87 -2.87 9.23 -15.67
C GLU A 87 -3.41 10.55 -15.12
N LEU A 88 -4.61 10.53 -14.60
CA LEU A 88 -5.24 11.71 -14.01
C LEU A 88 -4.77 11.94 -12.57
N LYS A 89 -4.10 10.97 -11.98
CA LYS A 89 -3.66 10.99 -10.58
C LYS A 89 -4.83 11.21 -9.62
N THR A 90 -5.87 10.41 -9.80
CA THR A 90 -7.03 10.41 -8.90
C THR A 90 -7.12 9.09 -8.15
N HIS A 91 -7.64 9.15 -6.93
CA HIS A 91 -7.84 7.97 -6.10
C HIS A 91 -8.95 8.24 -5.07
N PRO A 92 -9.89 7.31 -4.87
CA PRO A 92 -10.98 7.53 -3.91
C PRO A 92 -10.51 7.52 -2.45
N ASN A 93 -9.33 7.01 -2.15
CA ASN A 93 -8.78 6.99 -0.79
C ASN A 93 -7.93 8.22 -0.43
N ILE A 94 -7.93 9.26 -1.28
CA ILE A 94 -7.31 10.56 -0.96
C ILE A 94 -8.22 11.28 0.02
N LYS A 95 -8.24 10.81 1.27
CA LYS A 95 -9.05 11.34 2.36
C LYS A 95 -8.57 10.73 3.68
N PRO A 96 -9.02 11.27 4.84
CA PRO A 96 -8.59 10.75 6.14
C PRO A 96 -8.92 9.28 6.30
N TYR A 97 -8.09 8.57 7.09
CA TYR A 97 -8.27 7.14 7.36
C TYR A 97 -9.68 6.81 7.87
N SER A 98 -10.24 7.67 8.72
CA SER A 98 -11.58 7.46 9.28
C SER A 98 -12.68 7.42 8.23
N GLU A 99 -12.43 7.96 7.04
CA GLU A 99 -13.43 8.07 5.97
C GLU A 99 -13.27 7.01 4.88
N ILE A 100 -12.21 6.20 4.91
CA ILE A 100 -12.05 5.16 3.89
C ILE A 100 -12.90 3.93 4.24
N PRO A 101 -13.31 3.15 3.22
CA PRO A 101 -14.11 1.94 3.45
C PRO A 101 -13.36 0.89 4.28
N THR A 102 -14.12 0.03 4.97
CA THR A 102 -13.56 -1.06 5.77
C THR A 102 -12.61 -1.95 4.97
N VAL A 103 -12.92 -2.26 3.72
CA VAL A 103 -12.05 -3.05 2.85
C VAL A 103 -10.67 -2.41 2.72
N GLU A 104 -10.63 -1.08 2.56
CA GLU A 104 -9.35 -0.37 2.43
C GLU A 104 -8.59 -0.35 3.75
N LYS A 105 -9.30 -0.28 4.89
CA LYS A 105 -8.67 -0.41 6.21
C LYS A 105 -8.08 -1.80 6.41
N ILE A 106 -8.75 -2.84 5.95
CA ILE A 106 -8.24 -4.22 5.98
C ILE A 106 -6.92 -4.32 5.22
N LYS A 107 -6.82 -3.67 4.06
CA LYS A 107 -5.58 -3.68 3.28
C LYS A 107 -4.43 -3.02 4.05
N ASP A 108 -4.70 -1.97 4.81
CA ASP A 108 -3.68 -1.32 5.63
C ASP A 108 -3.21 -2.23 6.76
N ASP A 109 -4.13 -2.95 7.41
CA ASP A 109 -3.79 -3.93 8.44
C ASP A 109 -2.96 -5.07 7.88
N LEU A 110 -3.36 -5.59 6.71
CA LEU A 110 -2.65 -6.67 6.03
C LEU A 110 -1.25 -6.24 5.64
N PHE A 111 -1.10 -5.04 5.10
CA PHE A 111 0.17 -4.44 4.73
C PHE A 111 1.15 -4.47 5.91
N LEU A 112 0.72 -3.94 7.06
CA LEU A 112 1.59 -3.88 8.24
C LEU A 112 1.91 -5.26 8.79
N ALA A 113 0.95 -6.19 8.78
CA ALA A 113 1.18 -7.56 9.24
C ALA A 113 2.28 -8.24 8.42
N ILE A 114 2.21 -8.11 7.09
CA ILE A 114 3.20 -8.69 6.19
C ILE A 114 4.58 -8.06 6.41
N VAL A 115 4.65 -6.74 6.45
CA VAL A 115 5.92 -6.03 6.64
C VAL A 115 6.57 -6.45 7.96
N ARG A 116 5.81 -6.49 9.04
CA ARG A 116 6.34 -6.85 10.36
C ARG A 116 6.91 -8.25 10.40
N VAL A 117 6.23 -9.21 9.78
CA VAL A 117 6.72 -10.59 9.75
C VAL A 117 7.98 -10.70 8.90
N LEU A 118 7.97 -10.16 7.70
CA LEU A 118 9.10 -10.31 6.78
C LEU A 118 10.30 -9.46 7.17
N ALA A 119 10.07 -8.32 7.83
CA ALA A 119 11.15 -7.46 8.32
C ALA A 119 11.93 -8.12 9.45
N HIS A 120 11.30 -9.02 10.20
CA HIS A 120 11.88 -9.65 11.38
C HIS A 120 12.01 -11.16 11.22
N THR A 121 12.14 -11.65 9.98
CA THR A 121 12.31 -13.09 9.74
C THR A 121 13.56 -13.59 10.47
N PRO A 122 13.43 -14.57 11.38
CA PRO A 122 14.57 -15.09 12.13
C PRO A 122 15.49 -15.93 11.27
N GLU A 123 16.68 -16.14 11.77
CA GLU A 123 17.65 -17.04 11.16
C GLU A 123 17.21 -18.49 11.22
#